data_1ec9074bf7bf82f687cf048091399869
#
_entry.id   1ec9074bf7bf82f687cf048091399869
#
_cell.length_a   1.000
_cell.length_b   1.000
_cell.length_c   1.000
_cell.angle_alpha   90.00
_cell.angle_beta   90.00
_cell.angle_gamma   90.00
#
_symmetry.space_group_name_H-M   'P 1'
#
loop_
_entity.id
_entity.type
_entity.pdbx_description
1 polymer ?
#
loop_
_entity_poly.entity_id
_entity_poly.type
_entity_poly.pdbx_seq_one_letter_code
_entity_poly.pdbx_strand_id
1 'polypeptide(L)'
;MLTVLAHSHDPFYNQAFEEFVFQSFQDDDVFLLWQNSPTVIVGSFQNICREVHVETLRRLGIPVVRRMSGGGTVYHDLGNVNYTYITRQDGPLDYDRCLQPVIEALNDIGVPARKNRTCDIAIGEKKISGSAQRSAGGRVLHHGTLLFEADLTVLDQITTHHKNDCFQSKGTVSAICPVTNIADHLAAPMTLEEFKERLLDRMVPPGCPRLTLTAEQESEVCRLRDEKYLSWEWTWGRTPAFTYEKSGTFAYPGGLSGEEGHRVQRRN
;
A
#
# COMPACT_ATOMS: atom_id res chain seq x y z
N MET A 1 2.18 20.91 13.06
CA MET A 1 1.79 19.85 12.09
C MET A 1 1.00 20.50 10.97
N LEU A 2 1.31 20.18 9.74
CA LEU A 2 0.52 20.54 8.56
C LEU A 2 -0.40 19.37 8.19
N THR A 3 -1.56 19.67 7.62
CA THR A 3 -2.53 18.63 7.22
C THR A 3 -2.82 18.70 5.73
N VAL A 4 -2.82 17.56 5.06
CA VAL A 4 -3.18 17.45 3.64
C VAL A 4 -4.33 16.48 3.49
N LEU A 5 -5.38 16.94 2.80
CA LEU A 5 -6.41 16.08 2.23
C LEU A 5 -6.14 16.02 0.73
N ALA A 6 -5.62 14.89 0.26
CA ALA A 6 -5.28 14.75 -1.14
C ALA A 6 -6.55 14.75 -2.01
N HIS A 7 -6.51 15.49 -3.11
CA HIS A 7 -7.63 15.59 -4.05
C HIS A 7 -7.52 14.58 -5.20
N SER A 8 -6.31 14.08 -5.45
CA SER A 8 -6.05 13.14 -6.54
C SER A 8 -6.35 11.71 -6.12
N HIS A 9 -6.90 10.93 -7.06
CA HIS A 9 -6.99 9.47 -6.95
C HIS A 9 -5.99 8.76 -7.86
N ASP A 10 -5.12 9.51 -8.57
CA ASP A 10 -4.06 8.94 -9.38
C ASP A 10 -2.96 8.35 -8.47
N PRO A 11 -2.75 7.01 -8.48
CA PRO A 11 -1.79 6.37 -7.59
C PRO A 11 -0.34 6.77 -7.86
N PHE A 12 0.00 7.11 -9.10
CA PHE A 12 1.35 7.56 -9.46
C PHE A 12 1.61 8.97 -8.92
N TYR A 13 0.62 9.86 -9.07
CA TYR A 13 0.69 11.20 -8.51
C TYR A 13 0.77 11.14 -6.97
N ASN A 14 -0.08 10.36 -6.32
CA ASN A 14 -0.12 10.28 -4.85
C ASN A 14 1.18 9.76 -4.27
N GLN A 15 1.85 8.79 -4.91
CA GLN A 15 3.17 8.33 -4.48
C GLN A 15 4.26 9.39 -4.70
N ALA A 16 4.20 10.15 -5.79
CA ALA A 16 5.11 11.27 -6.05
C ALA A 16 4.88 12.40 -5.04
N PHE A 17 3.62 12.72 -4.75
CA PHE A 17 3.22 13.73 -3.77
C PHE A 17 3.72 13.38 -2.36
N GLU A 18 3.51 12.14 -1.91
CA GLU A 18 3.99 11.67 -0.60
C GLU A 18 5.52 11.77 -0.50
N GLU A 19 6.25 11.38 -1.54
CA GLU A 19 7.71 11.51 -1.58
C GLU A 19 8.15 12.98 -1.61
N PHE A 20 7.50 13.82 -2.41
CA PHE A 20 7.80 15.25 -2.48
C PHE A 20 7.64 15.92 -1.11
N VAL A 21 6.52 15.67 -0.43
CA VAL A 21 6.27 16.21 0.92
C VAL A 21 7.32 15.71 1.91
N PHE A 22 7.67 14.42 1.87
CA PHE A 22 8.71 13.85 2.72
C PHE A 22 10.08 14.50 2.53
N GLN A 23 10.42 14.87 1.31
CA GLN A 23 11.72 15.47 0.97
C GLN A 23 11.77 16.99 1.19
N SER A 24 10.65 17.69 0.97
CA SER A 24 10.65 19.16 0.90
C SER A 24 10.25 19.84 2.21
N PHE A 25 9.37 19.23 3.01
CA PHE A 25 8.88 19.82 4.27
C PHE A 25 9.67 19.29 5.47
N GLN A 26 10.91 19.75 5.61
CA GLN A 26 11.86 19.22 6.60
C GLN A 26 11.60 19.73 8.03
N ASP A 27 11.02 20.92 8.19
CA ASP A 27 10.84 21.57 9.48
C ASP A 27 9.46 21.28 10.11
N ASP A 28 8.51 20.78 9.32
CA ASP A 28 7.15 20.53 9.75
C ASP A 28 6.84 19.05 9.91
N ASP A 29 6.09 18.72 10.93
CA ASP A 29 5.37 17.45 10.94
C ASP A 29 4.17 17.55 9.99
N VAL A 30 3.92 16.51 9.19
CA VAL A 30 2.83 16.49 8.20
C VAL A 30 1.97 15.26 8.37
N PHE A 31 0.66 15.45 8.31
CA PHE A 31 -0.33 14.38 8.23
C PHE A 31 -1.03 14.44 6.88
N LEU A 32 -1.11 13.30 6.19
CA LEU A 32 -1.84 13.16 4.94
C LEU A 32 -2.95 12.12 5.08
N LEU A 33 -4.10 12.43 4.50
CA LEU A 33 -5.20 11.48 4.28
C LEU A 33 -5.51 11.44 2.78
N TRP A 34 -5.48 10.26 2.19
CA TRP A 34 -5.52 10.10 0.74
C TRP A 34 -6.10 8.77 0.27
N GLN A 35 -6.52 8.70 -0.97
CA GLN A 35 -7.11 7.51 -1.60
C GLN A 35 -6.55 7.32 -3.00
N ASN A 36 -6.57 6.09 -3.49
CA ASN A 36 -6.22 5.76 -4.87
C ASN A 36 -7.41 5.14 -5.59
N SER A 37 -7.50 5.38 -6.89
CA SER A 37 -8.22 4.50 -7.80
C SER A 37 -7.65 3.07 -7.72
N PRO A 38 -8.39 2.04 -8.19
CA PRO A 38 -7.94 0.66 -8.15
C PRO A 38 -6.49 0.48 -8.62
N THR A 39 -5.63 0.04 -7.71
CA THR A 39 -4.19 -0.12 -7.97
C THR A 39 -3.54 -1.10 -7.00
N VAL A 40 -2.44 -1.70 -7.40
CA VAL A 40 -1.56 -2.47 -6.53
C VAL A 40 -0.33 -1.63 -6.18
N ILE A 41 -0.07 -1.48 -4.89
CA ILE A 41 1.14 -0.82 -4.38
C ILE A 41 2.10 -1.88 -3.83
N VAL A 42 3.28 -1.99 -4.46
CA VAL A 42 4.33 -2.93 -4.02
C VAL A 42 5.42 -2.21 -3.23
N GLY A 43 5.98 -2.90 -2.26
CA GLY A 43 7.10 -2.39 -1.47
C GLY A 43 8.39 -2.28 -2.29
N SER A 44 9.31 -1.41 -1.85
CA SER A 44 10.55 -1.08 -2.55
C SER A 44 11.43 -2.29 -2.90
N PHE A 45 11.37 -3.36 -2.09
CA PHE A 45 12.25 -4.54 -2.22
C PHE A 45 11.50 -5.80 -2.66
N GLN A 46 10.27 -5.67 -3.15
CA GLN A 46 9.45 -6.81 -3.54
C GLN A 46 9.66 -7.24 -4.99
N ASN A 47 9.48 -8.53 -5.23
CA ASN A 47 9.37 -9.11 -6.56
C ASN A 47 7.91 -9.07 -6.99
N ILE A 48 7.56 -8.18 -7.94
CA ILE A 48 6.18 -8.00 -8.41
C ILE A 48 5.60 -9.32 -8.93
N CYS A 49 6.35 -10.07 -9.73
CA CYS A 49 5.85 -11.31 -10.35
C CYS A 49 5.54 -12.40 -9.31
N ARG A 50 6.15 -12.33 -8.12
CA ARG A 50 5.85 -13.23 -7.00
C ARG A 50 4.62 -12.81 -6.22
N GLU A 51 4.42 -11.48 -6.10
CA GLU A 51 3.39 -10.92 -5.23
C GLU A 51 2.02 -10.89 -5.86
N VAL A 52 1.95 -10.79 -7.20
CA VAL A 52 0.68 -10.57 -7.90
C VAL A 52 0.55 -11.36 -9.19
N HIS A 53 -0.68 -11.64 -9.55
CA HIS A 53 -1.08 -12.21 -10.84
C HIS A 53 -1.05 -11.14 -11.93
N VAL A 54 0.08 -11.00 -12.62
CA VAL A 54 0.29 -9.95 -13.64
C VAL A 54 -0.75 -10.00 -14.77
N GLU A 55 -1.15 -11.19 -15.23
CA GLU A 55 -2.18 -11.33 -16.28
C GLU A 55 -3.56 -10.88 -15.79
N THR A 56 -3.91 -11.21 -14.55
CA THR A 56 -5.17 -10.75 -13.93
C THR A 56 -5.19 -9.24 -13.82
N LEU A 57 -4.08 -8.61 -13.38
CA LEU A 57 -3.98 -7.16 -13.32
C LEU A 57 -4.17 -6.50 -14.68
N ARG A 58 -3.54 -7.05 -15.74
CA ARG A 58 -3.71 -6.55 -17.12
C ARG A 58 -5.15 -6.66 -17.58
N ARG A 59 -5.80 -7.80 -17.33
CA ARG A 59 -7.19 -8.04 -17.71
C ARG A 59 -8.15 -7.09 -17.00
N LEU A 60 -7.88 -6.75 -15.73
CA LEU A 60 -8.69 -5.84 -14.94
C LEU A 60 -8.31 -4.36 -15.15
N GLY A 61 -7.25 -4.06 -15.90
CA GLY A 61 -6.77 -2.69 -16.08
C GLY A 61 -6.20 -2.06 -14.81
N ILE A 62 -5.75 -2.88 -13.83
CA ILE A 62 -5.24 -2.41 -12.54
C ILE A 62 -3.73 -2.15 -12.66
N PRO A 63 -3.26 -0.90 -12.48
CA PRO A 63 -1.86 -0.57 -12.53
C PRO A 63 -1.10 -1.08 -11.28
N VAL A 64 0.20 -1.22 -11.43
CA VAL A 64 1.14 -1.49 -10.34
C VAL A 64 2.03 -0.28 -10.12
N VAL A 65 2.17 0.16 -8.89
CA VAL A 65 3.05 1.25 -8.51
C VAL A 65 3.98 0.77 -7.39
N ARG A 66 5.27 1.09 -7.49
CA ARG A 66 6.25 0.79 -6.44
C ARG A 66 6.41 1.99 -5.53
N ARG A 67 6.10 1.82 -4.24
CA ARG A 67 6.33 2.87 -3.23
C ARG A 67 7.78 2.92 -2.78
N MET A 68 8.16 4.04 -2.15
CA MET A 68 9.53 4.24 -1.67
C MET A 68 9.85 3.50 -0.34
N SER A 69 8.83 3.11 0.43
CA SER A 69 9.01 2.34 1.67
C SER A 69 9.10 0.83 1.41
N GLY A 70 9.58 0.08 2.39
CA GLY A 70 9.57 -1.38 2.37
C GLY A 70 8.18 -1.98 2.64
N GLY A 71 8.16 -3.21 3.16
CA GLY A 71 6.92 -3.93 3.51
C GLY A 71 6.30 -4.71 2.37
N GLY A 72 5.10 -5.26 2.60
CA GLY A 72 4.35 -6.11 1.69
C GLY A 72 3.53 -5.36 0.64
N THR A 73 2.98 -6.12 -0.30
CA THR A 73 2.04 -5.63 -1.32
C THR A 73 0.67 -5.35 -0.72
N VAL A 74 0.04 -4.27 -1.16
CA VAL A 74 -1.33 -3.91 -0.79
C VAL A 74 -2.14 -3.57 -2.04
N TYR A 75 -3.45 -3.78 -1.97
CA TYR A 75 -4.42 -3.33 -2.95
C TYR A 75 -5.10 -2.07 -2.42
N HIS A 76 -5.27 -1.08 -3.27
CA HIS A 76 -6.03 0.13 -3.01
C HIS A 76 -7.17 0.25 -4.01
N ASP A 77 -8.29 0.75 -3.53
CA ASP A 77 -9.40 1.28 -4.30
C ASP A 77 -10.02 2.45 -3.54
N LEU A 78 -11.16 2.97 -4.01
CA LEU A 78 -11.83 4.09 -3.36
C LEU A 78 -12.52 3.72 -2.02
N GLY A 79 -12.61 2.44 -1.69
CA GLY A 79 -13.06 1.94 -0.39
C GLY A 79 -11.92 1.81 0.65
N ASN A 80 -10.67 2.02 0.23
CA ASN A 80 -9.50 2.04 1.10
C ASN A 80 -9.03 3.47 1.34
N VAL A 81 -8.85 3.85 2.60
CA VAL A 81 -8.27 5.14 3.00
C VAL A 81 -6.83 4.92 3.41
N ASN A 82 -5.93 5.78 2.91
CA ASN A 82 -4.54 5.79 3.34
C ASN A 82 -4.27 6.98 4.24
N TYR A 83 -3.47 6.77 5.28
CA TYR A 83 -2.95 7.83 6.12
C TYR A 83 -1.42 7.83 6.09
N THR A 84 -0.83 9.01 6.25
CA THR A 84 0.63 9.15 6.33
C THR A 84 1.00 10.16 7.41
N TYR A 85 1.91 9.78 8.30
CA TYR A 85 2.61 10.67 9.21
C TYR A 85 4.04 10.87 8.69
N ILE A 86 4.45 12.12 8.57
CA ILE A 86 5.84 12.50 8.30
C ILE A 86 6.30 13.34 9.49
N THR A 87 7.26 12.83 10.26
CA THR A 87 7.71 13.47 11.50
C THR A 87 9.24 13.49 11.58
N ARG A 88 9.79 14.31 12.48
CA ARG A 88 11.21 14.21 12.83
C ARG A 88 11.49 12.86 13.47
N GLN A 89 12.65 12.30 13.19
CA GLN A 89 13.10 11.06 13.82
C GLN A 89 13.80 11.34 15.14
N ASP A 90 13.12 10.97 16.23
CA ASP A 90 13.62 11.14 17.61
C ASP A 90 13.93 9.75 18.21
N GLY A 91 14.83 8.98 17.60
CA GLY A 91 15.21 7.65 18.07
C GLY A 91 14.94 6.53 17.05
N PRO A 92 14.85 5.26 17.52
CA PRO A 92 14.51 4.11 16.67
C PRO A 92 13.14 4.24 16.03
N LEU A 93 12.91 3.51 14.92
CA LEU A 93 11.58 3.45 14.30
C LEU A 93 10.58 2.83 15.29
N ASP A 94 9.51 3.56 15.55
CA ASP A 94 8.44 3.18 16.47
C ASP A 94 7.10 3.14 15.72
N TYR A 95 6.57 1.94 15.52
CA TYR A 95 5.27 1.75 14.90
C TYR A 95 4.14 2.12 15.86
N ASP A 96 4.30 1.90 17.16
CA ASP A 96 3.23 2.09 18.14
C ASP A 96 2.82 3.56 18.27
N ARG A 97 3.80 4.47 18.20
CA ARG A 97 3.55 5.91 18.18
C ARG A 97 2.59 6.34 17.07
N CYS A 98 2.64 5.68 15.90
CA CYS A 98 1.80 6.03 14.76
C CYS A 98 0.51 5.19 14.70
N LEU A 99 0.54 3.94 15.20
CA LEU A 99 -0.62 3.06 15.19
C LEU A 99 -1.63 3.40 16.27
N GLN A 100 -1.15 3.83 17.45
CA GLN A 100 -2.01 4.09 18.60
C GLN A 100 -3.11 5.12 18.33
N PRO A 101 -2.83 6.31 17.73
CA PRO A 101 -3.88 7.27 17.38
C PRO A 101 -4.95 6.69 16.43
N VAL A 102 -4.53 5.85 15.49
CA VAL A 102 -5.44 5.19 14.55
C VAL A 102 -6.34 4.20 15.26
N ILE A 103 -5.77 3.37 16.15
CA ILE A 103 -6.52 2.39 16.95
C ILE A 103 -7.53 3.12 17.84
N GLU A 104 -7.14 4.20 18.48
CA GLU A 104 -8.03 5.01 19.30
C GLU A 104 -9.16 5.62 18.49
N ALA A 105 -8.87 6.20 17.31
CA ALA A 105 -9.89 6.73 16.41
C ALA A 105 -10.92 5.67 15.99
N LEU A 106 -10.46 4.44 15.69
CA LEU A 106 -11.33 3.33 15.35
C LEU A 106 -12.18 2.87 16.53
N ASN A 107 -11.59 2.80 17.74
CA ASN A 107 -12.33 2.42 18.94
C ASN A 107 -13.39 3.47 19.32
N ASP A 108 -13.12 4.76 19.12
CA ASP A 108 -14.06 5.85 19.39
C ASP A 108 -15.34 5.78 18.53
N ILE A 109 -15.24 5.17 17.35
CA ILE A 109 -16.41 4.90 16.47
C ILE A 109 -17.00 3.50 16.66
N GLY A 110 -16.58 2.79 17.71
CA GLY A 110 -17.14 1.48 18.09
C GLY A 110 -16.50 0.29 17.35
N VAL A 111 -15.44 0.48 16.60
CA VAL A 111 -14.70 -0.62 15.95
C VAL A 111 -13.68 -1.21 16.93
N PRO A 112 -13.75 -2.50 17.30
CA PRO A 112 -12.85 -3.09 18.28
C PRO A 112 -11.47 -3.41 17.70
N ALA A 113 -10.78 -2.34 17.26
CA ALA A 113 -9.48 -2.41 16.64
C ALA A 113 -8.37 -2.62 17.68
N ARG A 114 -7.40 -3.45 17.34
CA ARG A 114 -6.21 -3.69 18.15
C ARG A 114 -4.98 -3.85 17.28
N LYS A 115 -3.82 -3.55 17.85
CA LYS A 115 -2.54 -3.90 17.20
C LYS A 115 -2.45 -5.41 17.04
N ASN A 116 -2.07 -5.84 15.84
CA ASN A 116 -1.72 -7.20 15.51
C ASN A 116 -0.38 -7.17 14.78
N ARG A 117 0.58 -8.02 15.15
CA ARG A 117 1.95 -7.98 14.64
C ARG A 117 2.60 -6.60 14.86
N THR A 118 3.76 -6.36 14.23
CA THR A 118 4.53 -5.11 14.42
C THR A 118 3.85 -3.90 13.75
N CYS A 119 3.21 -4.10 12.60
CA CYS A 119 2.78 -3.02 11.71
C CYS A 119 1.32 -3.15 11.22
N ASP A 120 0.53 -4.04 11.84
CA ASP A 120 -0.83 -4.31 11.43
C ASP A 120 -1.84 -3.91 12.52
N ILE A 121 -3.03 -3.47 12.10
CA ILE A 121 -4.21 -3.33 12.97
C ILE A 121 -5.23 -4.35 12.52
N ALA A 122 -5.92 -4.98 13.47
CA ALA A 122 -6.88 -6.05 13.22
C ALA A 122 -8.12 -5.93 14.10
N ILE A 123 -9.20 -6.57 13.66
CA ILE A 123 -10.40 -6.88 14.41
C ILE A 123 -10.45 -8.40 14.56
N GLY A 124 -10.37 -8.91 15.79
CA GLY A 124 -10.14 -10.34 16.00
C GLY A 124 -8.84 -10.78 15.30
N GLU A 125 -8.93 -11.79 14.44
CA GLU A 125 -7.81 -12.32 13.67
C GLU A 125 -7.71 -11.73 12.24
N LYS A 126 -8.64 -10.84 11.86
CA LYS A 126 -8.70 -10.27 10.52
C LYS A 126 -8.06 -8.89 10.48
N LYS A 127 -7.10 -8.71 9.59
CA LYS A 127 -6.42 -7.43 9.38
C LYS A 127 -7.34 -6.43 8.70
N ILE A 128 -7.31 -5.19 9.19
CA ILE A 128 -8.00 -4.03 8.61
C ILE A 128 -7.03 -2.94 8.16
N SER A 129 -5.77 -3.02 8.59
CA SER A 129 -4.72 -2.05 8.26
C SER A 129 -3.36 -2.73 8.21
N GLY A 130 -2.56 -2.36 7.24
CA GLY A 130 -1.14 -2.63 7.20
C GLY A 130 -0.35 -1.36 7.03
N SER A 131 0.78 -1.23 7.71
CA SER A 131 1.62 -0.05 7.61
C SER A 131 3.08 -0.37 7.29
N ALA A 132 3.80 0.64 6.82
CA ALA A 132 5.23 0.59 6.57
C ALA A 132 5.87 1.90 6.99
N GLN A 133 7.16 1.86 7.27
CA GLN A 133 7.95 3.04 7.62
C GLN A 133 9.16 3.18 6.69
N ARG A 134 9.56 4.43 6.47
CA ARG A 134 10.81 4.80 5.83
C ARG A 134 11.49 5.88 6.67
N SER A 135 12.77 5.68 6.96
CA SER A 135 13.62 6.67 7.59
C SER A 135 14.67 7.15 6.61
N ALA A 136 14.82 8.46 6.47
CA ALA A 136 15.88 9.11 5.72
C ALA A 136 15.99 10.58 6.12
N GLY A 137 17.21 11.14 6.11
CA GLY A 137 17.44 12.57 6.37
C GLY A 137 16.97 13.04 7.75
N GLY A 138 16.98 12.20 8.78
CA GLY A 138 16.49 12.55 10.12
C GLY A 138 14.96 12.64 10.21
N ARG A 139 14.25 12.09 9.22
CA ARG A 139 12.78 12.06 9.15
C ARG A 139 12.27 10.62 9.07
N VAL A 140 11.08 10.43 9.59
CA VAL A 140 10.31 9.18 9.45
C VAL A 140 9.03 9.48 8.69
N LEU A 141 8.79 8.68 7.65
CA LEU A 141 7.50 8.54 7.01
C LEU A 141 6.90 7.22 7.49
N HIS A 142 5.70 7.30 8.07
CA HIS A 142 4.87 6.15 8.40
C HIS A 142 3.55 6.26 7.64
N HIS A 143 3.26 5.30 6.81
CA HIS A 143 1.98 5.25 6.12
C HIS A 143 1.28 3.90 6.34
N GLY A 144 -0.04 3.95 6.30
CA GLY A 144 -0.88 2.77 6.46
C GLY A 144 -2.15 2.84 5.64
N THR A 145 -2.73 1.66 5.43
CA THR A 145 -4.03 1.47 4.78
C THR A 145 -5.11 1.31 5.85
N LEU A 146 -6.34 1.69 5.53
CA LEU A 146 -7.54 1.39 6.30
C LEU A 146 -8.57 0.83 5.32
N LEU A 147 -8.85 -0.47 5.43
CA LEU A 147 -9.82 -1.15 4.60
C LEU A 147 -11.23 -0.80 5.10
N PHE A 148 -11.79 0.33 4.64
CA PHE A 148 -13.11 0.77 5.07
C PHE A 148 -14.20 -0.06 4.38
N GLU A 149 -14.26 -0.01 3.06
CA GLU A 149 -15.21 -0.76 2.20
C GLU A 149 -14.51 -1.16 0.89
N ALA A 150 -13.30 -1.73 1.00
CA ALA A 150 -12.48 -2.14 -0.14
C ALA A 150 -13.05 -3.41 -0.81
N ASP A 151 -12.84 -3.55 -2.12
CA ASP A 151 -13.20 -4.77 -2.84
C ASP A 151 -12.21 -5.90 -2.55
N LEU A 152 -12.52 -6.68 -1.52
CA LEU A 152 -11.70 -7.80 -1.09
C LEU A 152 -11.72 -8.97 -2.10
N THR A 153 -12.71 -9.02 -3.00
CA THR A 153 -12.76 -10.04 -4.07
C THR A 153 -11.67 -9.78 -5.11
N VAL A 154 -11.45 -8.52 -5.47
CA VAL A 154 -10.35 -8.14 -6.36
C VAL A 154 -9.01 -8.42 -5.70
N LEU A 155 -8.85 -8.06 -4.42
CA LEU A 155 -7.63 -8.34 -3.66
C LEU A 155 -7.27 -9.83 -3.70
N ASP A 156 -8.24 -10.72 -3.47
CA ASP A 156 -8.02 -12.17 -3.53
C ASP A 156 -7.59 -12.63 -4.93
N GLN A 157 -8.29 -12.18 -5.98
CA GLN A 157 -7.96 -12.52 -7.36
C GLN A 157 -6.56 -12.12 -7.79
N ILE A 158 -6.06 -10.96 -7.35
CA ILE A 158 -4.76 -10.44 -7.77
C ILE A 158 -3.59 -10.97 -6.97
N THR A 159 -3.84 -11.53 -5.77
CA THR A 159 -2.78 -12.07 -4.87
C THR A 159 -2.74 -13.59 -4.82
N THR A 160 -3.72 -14.29 -5.39
CA THR A 160 -3.76 -15.75 -5.41
C THR A 160 -2.76 -16.30 -6.42
N HIS A 161 -1.83 -17.12 -5.96
CA HIS A 161 -0.87 -17.84 -6.81
C HIS A 161 -1.38 -19.25 -7.13
N HIS A 162 -1.06 -19.73 -8.34
CA HIS A 162 -1.34 -21.11 -8.69
C HIS A 162 -0.47 -22.06 -7.85
N LYS A 163 -1.04 -23.19 -7.43
CA LYS A 163 -0.36 -24.19 -6.58
C LYS A 163 0.97 -24.71 -7.14
N ASN A 164 1.16 -24.63 -8.46
CA ASN A 164 2.33 -25.15 -9.17
C ASN A 164 3.36 -24.07 -9.49
N ASP A 165 3.17 -22.84 -8.99
CA ASP A 165 4.10 -21.74 -9.22
C ASP A 165 5.24 -21.77 -8.19
N CYS A 166 6.46 -21.85 -8.67
CA CYS A 166 7.66 -21.82 -7.82
C CYS A 166 8.51 -20.59 -8.11
N PHE A 167 8.61 -19.68 -7.14
CA PHE A 167 9.47 -18.50 -7.22
C PHE A 167 10.66 -18.61 -6.27
N GLN A 168 11.85 -18.42 -6.80
CA GLN A 168 13.08 -18.23 -6.03
C GLN A 168 13.55 -16.78 -6.21
N SER A 169 13.45 -15.97 -5.18
CA SER A 169 13.81 -14.54 -5.20
C SER A 169 14.26 -14.10 -3.81
N LYS A 170 15.22 -13.16 -3.77
CA LYS A 170 15.66 -12.51 -2.53
C LYS A 170 14.75 -11.34 -2.10
N GLY A 171 13.68 -11.04 -2.88
CA GLY A 171 12.73 -9.98 -2.56
C GLY A 171 11.97 -10.26 -1.26
N THR A 172 11.58 -9.18 -0.58
CA THR A 172 10.67 -9.25 0.58
C THR A 172 9.35 -9.89 0.14
N VAL A 173 8.80 -10.76 0.97
CA VAL A 173 7.55 -11.47 0.73
C VAL A 173 6.44 -10.88 1.59
N SER A 174 5.25 -10.72 1.02
CA SER A 174 4.07 -10.30 1.77
C SER A 174 3.65 -11.38 2.77
N ALA A 175 3.28 -10.95 3.97
CA ALA A 175 2.68 -11.84 4.96
C ALA A 175 1.19 -12.04 4.62
N ILE A 176 0.83 -13.26 4.25
CA ILE A 176 -0.57 -13.62 4.00
C ILE A 176 -1.32 -13.64 5.34
N CYS A 177 -2.44 -12.96 5.39
CA CYS A 177 -3.35 -12.96 6.53
C CYS A 177 -4.78 -12.68 6.07
N PRO A 178 -5.79 -13.19 6.79
CA PRO A 178 -7.19 -12.84 6.54
C PRO A 178 -7.40 -11.34 6.71
N VAL A 179 -8.25 -10.76 5.88
CA VAL A 179 -8.62 -9.34 5.92
C VAL A 179 -10.13 -9.19 6.12
N THR A 180 -10.56 -8.00 6.54
CA THR A 180 -11.98 -7.61 6.60
C THR A 180 -12.09 -6.09 6.42
N ASN A 181 -13.26 -5.61 6.04
CA ASN A 181 -13.56 -4.20 5.98
C ASN A 181 -13.98 -3.65 7.34
N ILE A 182 -13.64 -2.41 7.62
CA ILE A 182 -14.03 -1.69 8.84
C ILE A 182 -15.55 -1.50 8.88
N ALA A 183 -16.16 -1.20 7.74
CA ALA A 183 -17.61 -0.97 7.61
C ALA A 183 -18.44 -2.16 8.11
N ASP A 184 -17.95 -3.39 7.93
CA ASP A 184 -18.63 -4.62 8.39
C ASP A 184 -18.72 -4.74 9.93
N HIS A 185 -17.97 -3.90 10.66
CA HIS A 185 -17.86 -3.94 12.12
C HIS A 185 -18.35 -2.68 12.82
N LEU A 186 -18.95 -1.76 12.10
CA LEU A 186 -19.53 -0.53 12.65
C LEU A 186 -20.85 -0.87 13.37
N ALA A 187 -21.07 -0.26 14.53
CA ALA A 187 -22.34 -0.40 15.26
C ALA A 187 -23.52 0.28 14.55
N ALA A 188 -23.25 1.31 13.77
CA ALA A 188 -24.20 2.02 12.91
C ALA A 188 -23.56 2.32 11.55
N PRO A 189 -24.33 2.28 10.45
CA PRO A 189 -23.81 2.65 9.13
C PRO A 189 -23.17 4.04 9.15
N MET A 190 -22.03 4.18 8.47
CA MET A 190 -21.28 5.41 8.34
C MET A 190 -20.80 5.51 6.90
N THR A 191 -20.85 6.70 6.31
CA THR A 191 -20.28 6.95 5.01
C THR A 191 -18.75 7.05 5.08
N LEU A 192 -18.09 6.85 3.96
CA LEU A 192 -16.63 7.00 3.88
C LEU A 192 -16.17 8.43 4.24
N GLU A 193 -16.94 9.45 3.88
CA GLU A 193 -16.62 10.84 4.21
C GLU A 193 -16.73 11.08 5.73
N GLU A 194 -17.79 10.62 6.37
CA GLU A 194 -17.93 10.68 7.84
C GLU A 194 -16.79 9.92 8.53
N PHE A 195 -16.38 8.77 7.98
CA PHE A 195 -15.24 8.02 8.50
C PHE A 195 -13.94 8.84 8.43
N LYS A 196 -13.67 9.48 7.29
CA LYS A 196 -12.50 10.36 7.13
C LYS A 196 -12.52 11.55 8.10
N GLU A 197 -13.68 12.16 8.31
CA GLU A 197 -13.84 13.25 9.29
C GLU A 197 -13.53 12.78 10.71
N ARG A 198 -14.05 11.62 11.14
CA ARG A 198 -13.75 11.04 12.46
C ARG A 198 -12.26 10.72 12.64
N LEU A 199 -11.61 10.22 11.60
CA LEU A 199 -10.16 10.00 11.63
C LEU A 199 -9.40 11.32 11.81
N LEU A 200 -9.76 12.36 11.06
CA LEU A 200 -9.11 13.65 11.14
C LEU A 200 -9.27 14.28 12.52
N ASP A 201 -10.46 14.27 13.08
CA ASP A 201 -10.75 14.83 14.42
C ASP A 201 -9.88 14.21 15.52
N ARG A 202 -9.50 12.93 15.35
CA ARG A 202 -8.68 12.22 16.33
C ARG A 202 -7.19 12.27 16.04
N MET A 203 -6.82 12.16 14.78
CA MET A 203 -5.42 11.99 14.35
C MET A 203 -4.70 13.33 14.16
N VAL A 204 -5.44 14.43 14.05
CA VAL A 204 -4.88 15.77 13.80
C VAL A 204 -5.27 16.70 14.93
N PRO A 205 -4.31 17.40 15.57
CA PRO A 205 -4.61 18.41 16.58
C PRO A 205 -5.52 19.51 16.02
N PRO A 206 -6.46 20.04 16.83
CA PRO A 206 -7.32 21.15 16.39
C PRO A 206 -6.52 22.36 15.91
N GLY A 207 -6.97 23.00 14.83
CA GLY A 207 -6.35 24.22 14.31
C GLY A 207 -5.08 24.00 13.50
N CYS A 208 -4.72 22.76 13.17
CA CYS A 208 -3.61 22.49 12.25
C CYS A 208 -3.86 23.12 10.88
N PRO A 209 -2.91 23.91 10.33
CA PRO A 209 -3.06 24.52 9.04
C PRO A 209 -3.08 23.47 7.92
N ARG A 210 -3.85 23.75 6.87
CA ARG A 210 -3.82 22.94 5.65
C ARG A 210 -2.61 23.31 4.81
N LEU A 211 -1.88 22.30 4.37
CA LEU A 211 -0.83 22.46 3.38
C LEU A 211 -1.48 22.59 1.99
N THR A 212 -1.13 23.65 1.29
CA THR A 212 -1.44 23.84 -0.13
C THR A 212 -0.12 24.05 -0.85
N LEU A 213 0.13 23.27 -1.90
CA LEU A 213 1.33 23.43 -2.72
C LEU A 213 1.21 24.68 -3.60
N THR A 214 2.34 25.31 -3.88
CA THR A 214 2.44 26.34 -4.93
C THR A 214 2.41 25.67 -6.31
N ALA A 215 2.18 26.46 -7.37
CA ALA A 215 2.20 25.94 -8.74
C ALA A 215 3.55 25.32 -9.13
N GLU A 216 4.65 25.88 -8.63
CA GLU A 216 5.99 25.35 -8.82
C GLU A 216 6.16 23.98 -8.11
N GLN A 217 5.68 23.87 -6.87
CA GLN A 217 5.70 22.61 -6.12
C GLN A 217 4.84 21.53 -6.78
N GLU A 218 3.64 21.90 -7.27
CA GLU A 218 2.80 20.99 -8.06
C GLU A 218 3.50 20.50 -9.33
N SER A 219 4.22 21.39 -10.01
CA SER A 219 5.02 21.03 -11.19
C SER A 219 6.15 20.04 -10.84
N GLU A 220 6.79 20.20 -9.68
CA GLU A 220 7.81 19.27 -9.19
C GLU A 220 7.20 17.88 -8.87
N VAL A 221 6.02 17.82 -8.25
CA VAL A 221 5.29 16.56 -8.01
C VAL A 221 4.99 15.87 -9.34
N CYS A 222 4.46 16.61 -10.32
CA CYS A 222 4.16 16.06 -11.65
C CYS A 222 5.44 15.56 -12.34
N ARG A 223 6.54 16.30 -12.26
CA ARG A 223 7.83 15.86 -12.79
C ARG A 223 8.32 14.58 -12.12
N LEU A 224 8.25 14.50 -10.79
CA LEU A 224 8.62 13.30 -10.04
C LEU A 224 7.74 12.08 -10.39
N ARG A 225 6.43 12.30 -10.59
CA ARG A 225 5.51 11.29 -11.09
C ARG A 225 5.98 10.75 -12.45
N ASP A 226 6.24 11.65 -13.40
CA ASP A 226 6.51 11.31 -14.80
C ASP A 226 7.90 10.65 -14.95
N GLU A 227 8.92 11.19 -14.31
CA GLU A 227 10.30 10.69 -14.40
C GLU A 227 10.54 9.41 -13.59
N LYS A 228 9.82 9.22 -12.49
CA LYS A 228 10.05 8.09 -11.58
C LYS A 228 8.89 7.11 -11.54
N TYR A 229 7.74 7.54 -11.04
CA TYR A 229 6.66 6.61 -10.69
C TYR A 229 5.99 5.99 -11.91
N LEU A 230 5.89 6.70 -13.02
CA LEU A 230 5.45 6.18 -14.31
C LEU A 230 6.52 5.39 -15.04
N SER A 231 7.80 5.51 -14.66
CA SER A 231 8.88 4.81 -15.35
C SER A 231 8.83 3.30 -15.09
N TRP A 232 9.12 2.53 -16.14
CA TRP A 232 9.26 1.08 -16.04
C TRP A 232 10.44 0.71 -15.13
N GLU A 233 11.54 1.48 -15.19
CA GLU A 233 12.76 1.28 -14.43
C GLU A 233 12.51 1.30 -12.92
N TRP A 234 11.68 2.22 -12.43
CA TRP A 234 11.34 2.31 -11.03
C TRP A 234 10.42 1.16 -10.60
N THR A 235 9.32 0.96 -11.31
CA THR A 235 8.29 0.02 -10.87
C THR A 235 8.72 -1.43 -11.13
N TRP A 236 9.01 -1.78 -12.38
CA TRP A 236 9.33 -3.14 -12.80
C TRP A 236 10.83 -3.43 -12.81
N GLY A 237 11.63 -2.44 -13.24
CA GLY A 237 13.08 -2.52 -13.36
C GLY A 237 13.77 -2.84 -12.05
N ARG A 238 13.24 -2.40 -10.92
CA ARG A 238 13.75 -2.70 -9.56
C ARG A 238 13.32 -4.05 -8.99
N THR A 239 12.55 -4.83 -9.70
CA THR A 239 12.22 -6.19 -9.25
C THR A 239 13.51 -6.99 -9.06
N PRO A 240 13.77 -7.56 -7.86
CA PRO A 240 14.96 -8.38 -7.62
C PRO A 240 15.07 -9.54 -8.60
N ALA A 241 16.28 -9.99 -8.86
CA ALA A 241 16.53 -11.18 -9.68
C ALA A 241 15.73 -12.37 -9.14
N PHE A 242 15.20 -13.19 -10.03
CA PHE A 242 14.38 -14.34 -9.66
C PHE A 242 14.47 -15.45 -10.69
N THR A 243 14.16 -16.66 -10.24
CA THR A 243 13.80 -17.80 -11.07
C THR A 243 12.35 -18.14 -10.82
N TYR A 244 11.61 -18.34 -11.88
CA TYR A 244 10.24 -18.82 -11.87
C TYR A 244 10.14 -20.14 -12.63
N GLU A 245 9.58 -21.14 -11.99
CA GLU A 245 9.33 -22.46 -12.58
C GLU A 245 7.86 -22.78 -12.43
N LYS A 246 7.26 -23.24 -13.52
CA LYS A 246 5.89 -23.73 -13.56
C LYS A 246 5.88 -25.10 -14.22
N SER A 247 5.30 -26.09 -13.57
CA SER A 247 5.08 -27.42 -14.10
C SER A 247 3.58 -27.68 -14.30
N GLY A 248 3.24 -28.41 -15.32
CA GLY A 248 1.86 -28.81 -15.60
C GLY A 248 1.81 -30.10 -16.40
N THR A 249 0.72 -30.82 -16.26
CA THR A 249 0.45 -32.03 -17.10
C THR A 249 -0.38 -31.61 -18.31
N PHE A 250 0.11 -31.92 -19.49
CA PHE A 250 -0.57 -31.62 -20.74
C PHE A 250 -1.11 -32.91 -21.35
N ALA A 251 -2.33 -32.85 -21.84
CA ALA A 251 -2.89 -33.92 -22.65
C ALA A 251 -2.63 -33.62 -24.14
N TYR A 252 -1.93 -34.51 -24.81
CA TYR A 252 -1.69 -34.41 -26.24
C TYR A 252 -2.84 -35.06 -27.03
N PRO A 253 -3.12 -34.59 -28.27
CA PRO A 253 -4.03 -35.28 -29.17
C PRO A 253 -3.56 -36.73 -29.39
N GLY A 254 -4.43 -37.71 -29.09
CA GLY A 254 -4.07 -39.12 -29.13
C GLY A 254 -3.96 -39.84 -27.79
N GLY A 255 -4.30 -39.16 -26.69
CA GLY A 255 -4.40 -39.76 -25.33
C GLY A 255 -3.08 -39.90 -24.58
N LEU A 256 -2.00 -39.32 -25.08
CA LEU A 256 -0.73 -39.27 -24.37
C LEU A 256 -0.74 -38.07 -23.42
N SER A 257 -0.28 -38.25 -22.17
CA SER A 257 -0.03 -37.20 -21.20
C SER A 257 1.45 -37.02 -21.00
N GLY A 258 1.92 -35.78 -20.92
CA GLY A 258 3.31 -35.44 -20.64
C GLY A 258 3.40 -34.34 -19.60
N GLU A 259 4.48 -34.32 -18.85
CA GLU A 259 4.84 -33.20 -17.93
C GLU A 259 5.75 -32.23 -18.70
N GLU A 260 5.34 -30.97 -18.79
CA GLU A 260 6.19 -29.88 -19.28
C GLU A 260 6.45 -28.88 -18.16
N GLY A 261 7.72 -28.48 -18.04
CA GLY A 261 8.15 -27.42 -17.11
C GLY A 261 8.66 -26.21 -17.88
N HIS A 262 8.12 -25.02 -17.58
CA HIS A 262 8.65 -23.76 -18.07
C HIS A 262 9.48 -23.09 -16.99
N ARG A 263 10.71 -22.70 -17.34
CA ARG A 263 11.61 -21.97 -16.46
C ARG A 263 11.92 -20.61 -17.06
N VAL A 264 11.62 -19.54 -16.29
CA VAL A 264 11.97 -18.16 -16.64
C VAL A 264 12.98 -17.65 -15.61
N GLN A 265 14.04 -17.03 -16.08
CA GLN A 265 15.05 -16.38 -15.21
C GLN A 265 15.15 -14.90 -15.57
N ARG A 266 15.10 -14.05 -14.55
CA ARG A 266 15.57 -12.67 -14.63
C ARG A 266 16.92 -12.60 -13.94
N ARG A 267 17.97 -12.21 -14.66
CA ARG A 267 19.28 -11.87 -14.13
C ARG A 267 19.38 -10.34 -14.06
N ASN A 268 20.05 -9.82 -13.05
CA ASN A 268 20.36 -8.38 -12.97
C ASN A 268 21.37 -7.98 -14.03
#